data_8acca26eec0efeef5b16e3f33f2bf18e
#
_entry.id   8acca26eec0efeef5b16e3f33f2bf18e
#
_cell.length_a   1.000
_cell.length_b   1.000
_cell.length_c   1.000
_cell.angle_alpha   90.00
_cell.angle_beta   90.00
_cell.angle_gamma   90.00
#
_symmetry.space_group_name_H-M   'P 1'
#
loop_
_entity.id
_entity.type
_entity.pdbx_description
1 polymer ?
#
loop_
_entity_poly.entity_id
_entity_poly.type
_entity_poly.pdbx_seq_one_letter_code
_entity_poly.pdbx_strand_id
1 'polypeptide(L)'
;MKADKAAQDISVPIIARILVPVDKAPLSMKAAKFAIHLAELEKAKELIVMHVVEDIKQGGAIGLRAKYGDVRMIEGFRKAKIVSAEEMIRPIEEEAKKKGVNIKSEIVYAEGKSIVKSITEYANKNHIDLIVIGGGDVSQRMFLIVGGSIAVSVVKKSKCPVVVML
;
A
#
# COMPACT_ATOMS: atom_id res chain seq x y z
N MET A 1 -14.03 12.29 47.90
CA MET A 1 -13.29 13.12 46.95
C MET A 1 -12.18 12.31 46.31
N LYS A 2 -12.48 11.69 45.18
CA LYS A 2 -11.52 11.07 44.26
C LYS A 2 -12.02 11.33 42.83
N ALA A 3 -11.88 12.54 42.41
CA ALA A 3 -11.95 12.94 41.02
C ALA A 3 -10.54 13.45 40.68
N ASP A 4 -10.03 13.04 39.56
CA ASP A 4 -8.82 13.43 38.84
C ASP A 4 -7.77 12.33 38.66
N LYS A 5 -8.19 11.34 37.85
CA LYS A 5 -7.22 10.52 37.12
C LYS A 5 -7.80 10.10 35.79
N ALA A 6 -7.92 11.03 34.86
CA ALA A 6 -8.07 10.73 33.44
C ALA A 6 -7.96 12.03 32.59
N ALA A 7 -6.99 12.88 32.87
CA ALA A 7 -6.42 13.67 31.79
C ALA A 7 -5.50 12.71 31.06
N GLN A 8 -6.06 11.86 30.19
CA GLN A 8 -5.30 11.12 29.20
C GLN A 8 -4.59 12.17 28.36
N ASP A 9 -3.28 12.10 28.38
CA ASP A 9 -2.41 12.89 27.53
C ASP A 9 -2.83 12.64 26.07
N ILE A 10 -3.66 13.53 25.54
CA ILE A 10 -4.09 13.51 24.13
C ILE A 10 -2.96 14.11 23.32
N SER A 11 -1.81 13.45 23.34
CA SER A 11 -0.71 13.80 22.46
C SER A 11 -1.10 13.40 21.04
N VAL A 12 -1.02 14.36 20.11
CA VAL A 12 -1.19 14.05 18.69
C VAL A 12 -0.08 13.08 18.28
N PRO A 13 -0.40 11.90 17.73
CA PRO A 13 0.61 10.94 17.34
C PRO A 13 1.53 11.55 16.28
N ILE A 14 2.83 11.44 16.47
CA ILE A 14 3.83 11.87 15.49
C ILE A 14 3.76 10.91 14.30
N ILE A 15 3.54 11.46 13.10
CA ILE A 15 3.53 10.68 11.85
C ILE A 15 4.98 10.61 11.35
N ALA A 16 5.74 9.63 11.84
CA ALA A 16 7.11 9.43 11.43
C ALA A 16 7.26 8.52 10.20
N ARG A 17 6.38 7.53 10.04
CA ARG A 17 6.42 6.57 8.93
C ARG A 17 5.07 6.48 8.23
N ILE A 18 5.08 6.80 6.93
CA ILE A 18 3.90 6.77 6.08
C ILE A 18 4.05 5.64 5.08
N LEU A 19 3.02 4.79 4.94
CA LEU A 19 2.94 3.75 3.92
C LEU A 19 1.94 4.16 2.86
N VAL A 20 2.33 4.10 1.59
CA VAL A 20 1.43 4.29 0.45
C VAL A 20 1.47 3.08 -0.45
N PRO A 21 0.47 2.18 -0.36
CA PRO A 21 0.29 1.12 -1.33
C PRO A 21 -0.11 1.70 -2.68
N VAL A 22 0.56 1.28 -3.74
CA VAL A 22 0.33 1.80 -5.10
C VAL A 22 0.05 0.68 -6.11
N ASP A 23 -0.82 1.00 -7.06
CA ASP A 23 -1.10 0.24 -8.26
C ASP A 23 -1.18 1.21 -9.47
N LYS A 24 -1.58 0.71 -10.63
CA LYS A 24 -1.71 1.54 -11.84
C LYS A 24 -2.96 2.44 -11.88
N ALA A 25 -3.82 2.41 -10.86
CA ALA A 25 -5.04 3.21 -10.83
C ALA A 25 -4.73 4.70 -10.62
N PRO A 26 -5.48 5.62 -11.25
CA PRO A 26 -5.27 7.06 -11.09
C PRO A 26 -5.37 7.55 -9.64
N LEU A 27 -6.26 6.97 -8.85
CA LEU A 27 -6.42 7.31 -7.43
C LEU A 27 -5.24 6.86 -6.57
N SER A 28 -4.56 5.79 -6.97
CA SER A 28 -3.33 5.35 -6.33
C SER A 28 -2.20 6.37 -6.52
N MET A 29 -2.10 6.95 -7.70
CA MET A 29 -1.13 8.03 -7.98
C MET A 29 -1.48 9.33 -7.24
N LYS A 30 -2.78 9.65 -7.09
CA LYS A 30 -3.21 10.77 -6.22
C LYS A 30 -2.82 10.52 -4.76
N ALA A 31 -3.02 9.30 -4.26
CA ALA A 31 -2.62 8.92 -2.91
C ALA A 31 -1.11 9.08 -2.70
N ALA A 32 -0.29 8.66 -3.67
CA ALA A 32 1.16 8.82 -3.61
C ALA A 32 1.57 10.30 -3.53
N LYS A 33 1.00 11.17 -4.39
CA LYS A 33 1.27 12.62 -4.36
C LYS A 33 0.86 13.26 -3.04
N PHE A 34 -0.29 12.88 -2.51
CA PHE A 34 -0.75 13.37 -1.21
C PHE A 34 0.18 12.90 -0.07
N ALA A 35 0.60 11.62 -0.10
CA ALA A 35 1.53 11.08 0.88
C ALA A 35 2.89 11.78 0.85
N ILE A 36 3.41 12.13 -0.33
CA ILE A 36 4.64 12.92 -0.48
C ILE A 36 4.46 14.30 0.16
N HIS A 37 3.36 14.98 -0.13
CA HIS A 37 3.08 16.30 0.44
C HIS A 37 2.95 16.25 1.97
N LEU A 38 2.26 15.24 2.48
CA LEU A 38 2.11 15.04 3.92
C LEU A 38 3.46 14.73 4.59
N ALA A 39 4.27 13.86 3.96
CA ALA A 39 5.61 13.53 4.47
C ALA A 39 6.54 14.75 4.52
N GLU A 40 6.43 15.66 3.54
CA GLU A 40 7.15 16.92 3.51
C GLU A 40 6.72 17.85 4.67
N LEU A 41 5.41 18.02 4.87
CA LEU A 41 4.83 18.87 5.93
C LEU A 41 5.15 18.35 7.33
N GLU A 42 4.95 17.06 7.57
CA GLU A 42 5.17 16.42 8.87
C GLU A 42 6.65 16.15 9.15
N LYS A 43 7.55 16.40 8.19
CA LYS A 43 8.96 16.03 8.25
C LYS A 43 9.12 14.55 8.62
N ALA A 44 8.31 13.71 7.96
CA ALA A 44 8.28 12.29 8.23
C ALA A 44 9.69 11.69 8.05
N LYS A 45 10.02 10.76 8.93
CA LYS A 45 11.31 10.06 8.89
C LYS A 45 11.46 9.23 7.61
N GLU A 46 10.35 8.64 7.14
CA GLU A 46 10.35 7.77 5.97
C GLU A 46 8.95 7.70 5.32
N LEU A 47 8.90 7.82 4.01
CA LEU A 47 7.77 7.50 3.18
C LEU A 47 8.04 6.18 2.47
N ILE A 48 7.20 5.18 2.67
CA ILE A 48 7.33 3.87 2.04
C ILE A 48 6.28 3.75 0.93
N VAL A 49 6.74 3.60 -0.32
CA VAL A 49 5.89 3.25 -1.46
C VAL A 49 5.92 1.75 -1.65
N MET A 50 4.77 1.10 -1.57
CA MET A 50 4.66 -0.35 -1.62
C MET A 50 3.80 -0.81 -2.80
N HIS A 51 4.31 -1.73 -3.60
CA HIS A 51 3.52 -2.46 -4.58
C HIS A 51 3.45 -3.94 -4.22
N VAL A 52 2.23 -4.50 -4.19
CA VAL A 52 2.02 -5.92 -3.95
C VAL A 52 1.86 -6.64 -5.28
N VAL A 53 2.79 -7.53 -5.58
CA VAL A 53 2.73 -8.41 -6.75
C VAL A 53 1.91 -9.64 -6.39
N GLU A 54 0.74 -9.78 -7.02
CA GLU A 54 -0.08 -10.97 -6.84
C GLU A 54 0.58 -12.19 -7.49
N ASP A 55 0.37 -13.34 -6.84
CA ASP A 55 0.79 -14.61 -7.39
C ASP A 55 0.10 -14.90 -8.73
N ILE A 56 0.76 -15.67 -9.56
CA ILE A 56 0.17 -16.20 -10.79
C ILE A 56 -0.94 -17.16 -10.35
N LYS A 57 -2.20 -16.75 -10.61
CA LYS A 57 -3.35 -17.60 -10.30
C LYS A 57 -3.17 -18.97 -10.98
N GLN A 58 -3.31 -20.05 -10.21
CA GLN A 58 -3.18 -21.44 -10.69
C GLN A 58 -4.38 -21.87 -11.56
N GLY A 59 -4.91 -20.98 -12.38
CA GLY A 59 -6.05 -21.20 -13.27
C GLY A 59 -5.72 -20.83 -14.72
N GLY A 60 -6.41 -21.48 -15.66
CA GLY A 60 -6.21 -21.26 -17.09
C GLY A 60 -4.90 -21.87 -17.64
N ALA A 61 -4.57 -21.54 -18.89
CA ALA A 61 -3.41 -22.11 -19.59
C ALA A 61 -2.07 -21.78 -18.91
N ILE A 62 -1.94 -20.61 -18.26
CA ILE A 62 -0.73 -20.21 -17.55
C ILE A 62 -0.56 -21.02 -16.26
N GLY A 63 -1.62 -21.22 -15.49
CA GLY A 63 -1.60 -22.02 -14.28
C GLY A 63 -1.34 -23.49 -14.56
N LEU A 64 -1.86 -24.02 -15.67
CA LEU A 64 -1.59 -25.38 -16.09
C LEU A 64 -0.10 -25.59 -16.43
N ARG A 65 0.51 -24.68 -17.18
CA ARG A 65 1.94 -24.71 -17.51
C ARG A 65 2.83 -24.54 -16.27
N ALA A 66 2.43 -23.67 -15.35
CA ALA A 66 3.10 -23.53 -14.05
C ALA A 66 3.10 -24.85 -13.26
N LYS A 67 1.99 -25.60 -13.29
CA LYS A 67 1.85 -26.90 -12.64
C LYS A 67 2.74 -27.98 -13.26
N TYR A 68 3.02 -27.90 -14.55
CA TYR A 68 3.86 -28.86 -15.28
C TYR A 68 5.34 -28.45 -15.40
N GLY A 69 5.80 -27.46 -14.61
CA GLY A 69 7.21 -27.22 -14.38
C GLY A 69 7.91 -26.31 -15.40
N ASP A 70 7.18 -25.46 -16.14
CA ASP A 70 7.82 -24.43 -16.97
C ASP A 70 8.33 -23.26 -16.11
N VAL A 71 9.38 -23.54 -15.33
CA VAL A 71 9.99 -22.62 -14.37
C VAL A 71 10.46 -21.34 -15.07
N ARG A 72 11.00 -21.42 -16.28
CA ARG A 72 11.51 -20.26 -17.03
C ARG A 72 10.40 -19.27 -17.39
N MET A 73 9.22 -19.80 -17.74
CA MET A 73 8.07 -18.95 -18.06
C MET A 73 7.57 -18.24 -16.80
N ILE A 74 7.50 -18.91 -15.67
CA ILE A 74 7.09 -18.32 -14.38
C ILE A 74 8.06 -17.22 -13.95
N GLU A 75 9.36 -17.48 -14.05
CA GLU A 75 10.41 -16.51 -13.77
C GLU A 75 10.33 -15.30 -14.69
N GLY A 76 10.08 -15.51 -15.99
CA GLY A 76 9.86 -14.45 -16.96
C GLY A 76 8.69 -13.55 -16.59
N PHE A 77 7.54 -14.12 -16.20
CA PHE A 77 6.38 -13.35 -15.74
C PHE A 77 6.64 -12.59 -14.45
N ARG A 78 7.33 -13.22 -13.48
CA ARG A 78 7.73 -12.55 -12.23
C ARG A 78 8.62 -11.35 -12.52
N LYS A 79 9.63 -11.53 -13.35
CA LYS A 79 10.55 -10.46 -13.75
C LYS A 79 9.82 -9.32 -14.45
N ALA A 80 8.91 -9.62 -15.39
CA ALA A 80 8.10 -8.61 -16.07
C ALA A 80 7.22 -7.81 -15.10
N LYS A 81 6.62 -8.46 -14.09
CA LYS A 81 5.83 -7.77 -13.05
C LYS A 81 6.69 -6.84 -12.19
N ILE A 82 7.92 -7.25 -11.84
CA ILE A 82 8.85 -6.39 -11.10
C ILE A 82 9.22 -5.16 -11.93
N VAL A 83 9.65 -5.34 -13.16
CA VAL A 83 10.01 -4.23 -14.06
C VAL A 83 8.85 -3.25 -14.20
N SER A 84 7.62 -3.76 -14.41
CA SER A 84 6.42 -2.92 -14.48
C SER A 84 6.12 -2.17 -13.18
N ALA A 85 6.40 -2.76 -12.02
CA ALA A 85 6.25 -2.10 -10.72
C ALA A 85 7.31 -1.00 -10.52
N GLU A 86 8.56 -1.28 -10.86
CA GLU A 86 9.66 -0.30 -10.80
C GLU A 86 9.40 0.91 -11.69
N GLU A 87 8.93 0.69 -12.92
CA GLU A 87 8.55 1.77 -13.85
C GLU A 87 7.42 2.64 -13.31
N MET A 88 6.44 2.04 -12.63
CA MET A 88 5.32 2.75 -12.00
C MET A 88 5.79 3.56 -10.78
N ILE A 89 6.69 3.03 -9.98
CA ILE A 89 7.17 3.65 -8.74
C ILE A 89 8.16 4.79 -9.03
N ARG A 90 8.99 4.67 -10.06
CA ARG A 90 10.05 5.63 -10.38
C ARG A 90 9.62 7.10 -10.38
N PRO A 91 8.52 7.52 -11.05
CA PRO A 91 8.09 8.92 -11.01
C PRO A 91 7.70 9.41 -9.62
N ILE A 92 7.22 8.50 -8.75
CA ILE A 92 6.90 8.82 -7.35
C ILE A 92 8.18 9.09 -6.56
N GLU A 93 9.21 8.25 -6.76
CA GLU A 93 10.52 8.44 -6.13
C GLU A 93 11.18 9.75 -6.56
N GLU A 94 11.11 10.07 -7.85
CA GLU A 94 11.67 11.31 -8.39
C GLU A 94 10.97 12.54 -7.80
N GLU A 95 9.65 12.53 -7.67
CA GLU A 95 8.87 13.62 -7.07
C GLU A 95 9.21 13.77 -5.59
N ALA A 96 9.28 12.68 -4.83
CA ALA A 96 9.64 12.69 -3.41
C ALA A 96 11.05 13.25 -3.19
N LYS A 97 12.03 12.80 -3.97
CA LYS A 97 13.42 13.28 -3.91
C LYS A 97 13.53 14.78 -4.20
N LYS A 98 12.78 15.30 -5.19
CA LYS A 98 12.73 16.74 -5.50
C LYS A 98 12.23 17.57 -4.32
N LYS A 99 11.37 17.00 -3.48
CA LYS A 99 10.82 17.63 -2.28
C LYS A 99 11.62 17.35 -1.00
N GLY A 100 12.75 16.66 -1.11
CA GLY A 100 13.59 16.31 0.04
C GLY A 100 12.98 15.28 0.97
N VAL A 101 11.96 14.54 0.52
CA VAL A 101 11.31 13.46 1.28
C VAL A 101 12.16 12.19 1.21
N ASN A 102 12.46 11.62 2.37
CA ASN A 102 13.14 10.32 2.44
C ASN A 102 12.17 9.22 2.03
N ILE A 103 12.38 8.63 0.87
CA ILE A 103 11.50 7.63 0.27
C ILE A 103 12.19 6.27 0.17
N LYS A 104 11.43 5.22 0.47
CA LYS A 104 11.81 3.82 0.29
C LYS A 104 10.75 3.12 -0.57
N SER A 105 11.19 2.34 -1.54
CA SER A 105 10.29 1.54 -2.39
C SER A 105 10.37 0.07 -2.02
N GLU A 106 9.19 -0.56 -1.96
CA GLU A 106 9.03 -1.97 -1.60
C GLU A 106 8.15 -2.69 -2.62
N ILE A 107 8.69 -3.72 -3.25
CA ILE A 107 7.92 -4.63 -4.09
C ILE A 107 7.80 -5.95 -3.35
N VAL A 108 6.57 -6.26 -2.92
CA VAL A 108 6.28 -7.41 -2.05
C VAL A 108 5.45 -8.45 -2.82
N TYR A 109 5.88 -9.69 -2.78
CA TYR A 109 5.07 -10.79 -3.30
C TYR A 109 3.99 -11.19 -2.29
N ALA A 110 2.79 -11.46 -2.79
CA ALA A 110 1.66 -11.84 -1.95
C ALA A 110 1.86 -13.20 -1.26
N GLU A 111 2.61 -14.12 -1.89
CA GLU A 111 2.94 -15.45 -1.34
C GLU A 111 1.71 -16.21 -0.81
N GLY A 112 0.66 -16.27 -1.62
CA GLY A 112 -0.62 -16.88 -1.24
C GLY A 112 -1.51 -16.05 -0.33
N LYS A 113 -1.07 -14.86 0.09
CA LYS A 113 -1.88 -13.93 0.88
C LYS A 113 -2.71 -13.01 -0.02
N SER A 114 -3.72 -12.38 0.54
CA SER A 114 -4.42 -11.28 -0.13
C SER A 114 -3.59 -10.00 -0.08
N ILE A 115 -3.78 -9.09 -1.05
CA ILE A 115 -3.17 -7.76 -1.07
C ILE A 115 -3.39 -7.03 0.26
N VAL A 116 -4.62 -7.08 0.79
CA VAL A 116 -4.99 -6.46 2.07
C VAL A 116 -4.13 -7.00 3.22
N LYS A 117 -3.95 -8.33 3.28
CA LYS A 117 -3.14 -8.97 4.31
C LYS A 117 -1.67 -8.58 4.17
N SER A 118 -1.14 -8.54 2.95
CA SER A 118 0.24 -8.09 2.68
C SER A 118 0.47 -6.66 3.16
N ILE A 119 -0.46 -5.74 2.85
CA ILE A 119 -0.37 -4.34 3.29
C ILE A 119 -0.43 -4.23 4.81
N THR A 120 -1.42 -4.86 5.46
CA THR A 120 -1.62 -4.71 6.90
C THR A 120 -0.55 -5.40 7.74
N GLU A 121 -0.03 -6.54 7.30
CA GLU A 121 1.11 -7.20 7.95
C GLU A 121 2.40 -6.37 7.80
N TYR A 122 2.65 -5.82 6.61
CA TYR A 122 3.79 -4.94 6.39
C TYR A 122 3.72 -3.71 7.30
N ALA A 123 2.56 -3.06 7.37
CA ALA A 123 2.34 -1.90 8.22
C ALA A 123 2.61 -2.20 9.70
N ASN A 124 2.09 -3.33 10.20
CA ASN A 124 2.33 -3.74 11.60
C ASN A 124 3.80 -4.06 11.86
N LYS A 125 4.45 -4.82 10.99
CA LYS A 125 5.85 -5.25 11.16
C LYS A 125 6.83 -4.08 11.12
N ASN A 126 6.54 -3.06 10.32
CA ASN A 126 7.42 -1.91 10.13
C ASN A 126 7.00 -0.67 10.93
N HIS A 127 6.07 -0.83 11.89
CA HIS A 127 5.61 0.26 12.76
C HIS A 127 5.19 1.51 11.97
N ILE A 128 4.29 1.31 11.01
CA ILE A 128 3.73 2.39 10.20
C ILE A 128 2.74 3.19 11.04
N ASP A 129 2.87 4.50 11.01
CA ASP A 129 2.02 5.43 11.76
C ASP A 129 0.77 5.84 10.96
N LEU A 130 0.86 5.83 9.63
CA LEU A 130 -0.22 6.21 8.73
C LEU A 130 -0.16 5.45 7.42
N ILE A 131 -1.32 4.96 6.95
CA ILE A 131 -1.47 4.44 5.59
C ILE A 131 -2.24 5.47 4.75
N VAL A 132 -1.75 5.78 3.55
CA VAL A 132 -2.46 6.58 2.55
C VAL A 132 -2.75 5.71 1.34
N ILE A 133 -4.01 5.52 0.99
CA ILE A 133 -4.41 4.56 -0.06
C ILE A 133 -5.44 5.15 -1.02
N GLY A 134 -5.37 4.80 -2.29
CA GLY A 134 -6.41 5.13 -3.26
C GLY A 134 -7.70 4.32 -3.02
N GLY A 135 -8.86 4.97 -3.06
CA GLY A 135 -10.16 4.37 -2.74
C GLY A 135 -10.72 3.42 -3.79
N GLY A 136 -10.08 3.33 -4.96
CA GLY A 136 -10.61 2.61 -6.11
C GLY A 136 -11.68 3.42 -6.85
N ASP A 137 -12.28 2.86 -7.90
CA ASP A 137 -13.33 3.53 -8.65
C ASP A 137 -14.64 3.55 -7.85
N VAL A 138 -14.92 4.71 -7.23
CA VAL A 138 -16.11 4.95 -6.40
C VAL A 138 -17.38 5.05 -7.25
N SER A 139 -17.26 5.16 -8.59
CA SER A 139 -18.42 5.30 -9.51
C SER A 139 -19.29 4.04 -9.53
N GLN A 140 -18.77 2.92 -9.08
CA GLN A 140 -19.55 1.70 -8.92
C GLN A 140 -20.09 1.59 -7.49
N ARG A 141 -21.25 2.20 -7.24
CA ARG A 141 -22.04 2.04 -6.00
C ARG A 141 -22.22 0.59 -5.55
N MET A 142 -21.97 -0.36 -6.46
CA MET A 142 -22.01 -1.80 -6.20
C MET A 142 -20.83 -2.30 -5.35
N PHE A 143 -19.71 -1.58 -5.28
CA PHE A 143 -18.53 -1.97 -4.49
C PHE A 143 -18.75 -1.86 -2.97
N LEU A 144 -19.63 -0.98 -2.52
CA LEU A 144 -20.00 -0.87 -1.11
C LEU A 144 -20.87 -2.03 -0.62
N ILE A 145 -21.52 -2.76 -1.54
CA ILE A 145 -22.51 -3.79 -1.17
C ILE A 145 -21.93 -5.21 -1.28
N VAL A 146 -20.97 -5.47 -2.16
CA VAL A 146 -20.54 -6.84 -2.51
C VAL A 146 -19.03 -7.06 -2.34
N GLY A 147 -18.47 -6.80 -1.17
CA GLY A 147 -17.12 -7.29 -0.86
C GLY A 147 -15.99 -6.29 -0.79
N GLY A 148 -16.29 -5.01 -0.70
CA GLY A 148 -15.37 -3.97 -0.26
C GLY A 148 -14.09 -3.81 -1.11
N SER A 149 -13.83 -2.58 -1.55
CA SER A 149 -12.54 -2.23 -2.14
C SER A 149 -11.39 -2.62 -1.20
N ILE A 150 -10.19 -2.81 -1.75
CA ILE A 150 -8.96 -3.04 -0.98
C ILE A 150 -8.83 -1.98 0.11
N ALA A 151 -9.10 -0.71 -0.22
CA ALA A 151 -9.05 0.41 0.73
C ALA A 151 -9.98 0.21 1.94
N VAL A 152 -11.26 -0.15 1.73
CA VAL A 152 -12.21 -0.43 2.81
C VAL A 152 -11.74 -1.59 3.67
N SER A 153 -11.20 -2.63 3.06
CA SER A 153 -10.69 -3.79 3.79
C SER A 153 -9.41 -3.46 4.58
N VAL A 154 -8.56 -2.58 4.06
CA VAL A 154 -7.38 -2.06 4.78
C VAL A 154 -7.82 -1.23 5.99
N VAL A 155 -8.79 -0.31 5.83
CA VAL A 155 -9.36 0.48 6.93
C VAL A 155 -9.88 -0.42 8.05
N LYS A 156 -10.60 -1.49 7.71
CA LYS A 156 -11.17 -2.43 8.71
C LYS A 156 -10.12 -3.26 9.44
N LYS A 157 -8.96 -3.52 8.83
CA LYS A 157 -7.95 -4.46 9.36
C LYS A 157 -6.66 -3.79 9.83
N SER A 158 -6.47 -2.52 9.50
CA SER A 158 -5.29 -1.76 9.92
C SER A 158 -5.31 -1.48 11.42
N LYS A 159 -4.12 -1.43 12.02
CA LYS A 159 -3.92 -1.00 13.41
C LYS A 159 -3.49 0.46 13.53
N CYS A 160 -3.18 1.12 12.42
CA CYS A 160 -2.88 2.53 12.36
C CYS A 160 -3.96 3.28 11.55
N PRO A 161 -4.04 4.61 11.67
CA PRO A 161 -4.89 5.46 10.86
C PRO A 161 -4.73 5.21 9.36
N VAL A 162 -5.82 5.34 8.60
CA VAL A 162 -5.82 5.18 7.14
C VAL A 162 -6.53 6.36 6.50
N VAL A 163 -5.86 7.04 5.59
CA VAL A 163 -6.44 8.06 4.72
C VAL A 163 -6.78 7.43 3.37
N VAL A 164 -8.03 7.57 2.96
CA VAL A 164 -8.51 7.06 1.67
C VAL A 164 -8.73 8.21 0.72
N MET A 165 -8.03 8.19 -0.41
CA MET A 165 -8.16 9.19 -1.48
C MET A 165 -9.29 8.78 -2.44
N LEU A 166 -10.25 9.66 -2.63
CA LEU A 166 -11.44 9.47 -3.49
C LEU A 166 -11.34 10.30 -4.77
#